data_4ad0bf643994c9ac5481141c60ab4368
#
_entry.id   4ad0bf643994c9ac5481141c60ab4368
#
_cell.length_a   1.000
_cell.length_b   1.000
_cell.length_c   1.000
_cell.angle_alpha   90.00
_cell.angle_beta   90.00
_cell.angle_gamma   90.00
#
_symmetry.space_group_name_H-M   'P 1'
#
loop_
_entity.id
_entity.type
_entity.pdbx_description
1 polymer ?
#
loop_
_entity_poly.entity_id
_entity_poly.type
_entity_poly.pdbx_seq_one_letter_code
_entity_poly.pdbx_strand_id
1 'polypeptide(L)'
;MTFDENVKRLVQYGIESGLVPEEERIYTTNQLLELFGEEEYTEPETEFKDVDLEEVLEELLDYAVEKGVLKENSVVYRDLFDTKIMNCLVPRPAQVIGTFKELYKESPVKATDYYYKLSQDTNYIRRYRIKKDIRWKVPSQYGDIDISINLSKPEKDPKAIAAAKLAKQSGYPKCLLCRQNEGYAGRVNHPARQNHRIIPITVNGTQWGFQYSPYVYYNELCIVFNGEH
;
A
#
# COMPACT_ATOMS: atom_id res chain seq x y z
N MET A 1 10.03 -18.50 9.30
CA MET A 1 11.26 -17.80 9.74
C MET A 1 11.05 -17.15 11.09
N THR A 2 12.13 -16.71 11.78
CA THR A 2 11.99 -15.97 13.04
C THR A 2 11.46 -14.55 12.78
N PHE A 3 10.98 -13.87 13.82
CA PHE A 3 10.57 -12.47 13.71
C PHE A 3 11.73 -11.58 13.24
N ASP A 4 12.91 -11.73 13.85
CA ASP A 4 14.10 -10.95 13.51
C ASP A 4 14.54 -11.13 12.05
N GLU A 5 14.47 -12.37 11.54
CA GLU A 5 14.74 -12.64 10.13
C GLU A 5 13.74 -11.92 9.21
N ASN A 6 12.46 -11.91 9.56
CA ASN A 6 11.43 -11.22 8.77
C ASN A 6 11.58 -9.70 8.82
N VAL A 7 11.97 -9.14 9.97
CA VAL A 7 12.30 -7.71 10.07
C VAL A 7 13.48 -7.38 9.16
N LYS A 8 14.58 -8.16 9.24
CA LYS A 8 15.75 -7.96 8.36
C LYS A 8 15.38 -8.07 6.88
N ARG A 9 14.59 -9.09 6.50
CA ARG A 9 14.09 -9.28 5.11
C ARG A 9 13.29 -8.08 4.64
N LEU A 10 12.35 -7.59 5.45
CA LEU A 10 11.51 -6.47 5.09
C LEU A 10 12.31 -5.17 4.91
N VAL A 11 13.25 -4.89 5.82
CA VAL A 11 14.14 -3.72 5.70
C VAL A 11 15.01 -3.85 4.46
N GLN A 12 15.55 -5.04 4.17
CA GLN A 12 16.33 -5.31 2.97
C GLN A 12 15.49 -5.08 1.70
N TYR A 13 14.23 -5.56 1.67
CA TYR A 13 13.29 -5.24 0.59
C TYR A 13 13.11 -3.72 0.41
N GLY A 14 12.96 -2.98 1.52
CA GLY A 14 12.83 -1.51 1.48
C GLY A 14 14.02 -0.84 0.82
N ILE A 15 15.23 -1.31 1.10
CA ILE A 15 16.48 -0.79 0.51
C ILE A 15 16.59 -1.17 -0.97
N GLU A 16 16.40 -2.43 -1.32
CA GLU A 16 16.49 -2.91 -2.71
C GLU A 16 15.45 -2.26 -3.64
N SER A 17 14.25 -2.00 -3.12
CA SER A 17 13.20 -1.30 -3.87
C SER A 17 13.41 0.22 -3.97
N GLY A 18 14.33 0.78 -3.16
CA GLY A 18 14.59 2.20 -3.08
C GLY A 18 13.58 3.00 -2.25
N LEU A 19 12.79 2.31 -1.41
CA LEU A 19 11.87 2.95 -0.45
C LEU A 19 12.62 3.51 0.74
N VAL A 20 13.65 2.79 1.20
CA VAL A 20 14.45 3.10 2.39
C VAL A 20 15.90 3.34 1.95
N PRO A 21 16.48 4.51 2.24
CA PRO A 21 17.91 4.71 2.10
C PRO A 21 18.71 3.78 3.04
N GLU A 22 19.92 3.38 2.65
CA GLU A 22 20.76 2.50 3.49
C GLU A 22 21.03 3.11 4.86
N GLU A 23 21.16 4.42 4.93
CA GLU A 23 21.40 5.18 6.16
C GLU A 23 20.22 5.11 7.14
N GLU A 24 19.02 4.79 6.66
CA GLU A 24 17.80 4.64 7.47
C GLU A 24 17.52 3.20 7.91
N ARG A 25 18.41 2.23 7.63
CA ARG A 25 18.26 0.81 7.99
C ARG A 25 17.90 0.63 9.46
N ILE A 26 18.72 1.16 10.36
CA ILE A 26 18.53 1.03 11.82
C ILE A 26 17.23 1.75 12.25
N TYR A 27 16.99 2.94 11.73
CA TYR A 27 15.78 3.69 12.04
C TYR A 27 14.52 2.89 11.67
N THR A 28 14.48 2.33 10.45
CA THR A 28 13.35 1.54 9.95
C THR A 28 13.17 0.25 10.77
N THR A 29 14.27 -0.44 11.12
CA THR A 29 14.24 -1.59 12.03
C THR A 29 13.56 -1.22 13.34
N ASN A 30 14.01 -0.15 14.00
CA ASN A 30 13.43 0.29 15.27
C ASN A 30 11.96 0.68 15.18
N GLN A 31 11.51 1.27 14.06
CA GLN A 31 10.09 1.56 13.84
C GLN A 31 9.25 0.27 13.72
N LEU A 32 9.80 -0.78 13.11
CA LEU A 32 9.14 -2.07 13.05
C LEU A 32 9.08 -2.73 14.44
N LEU A 33 10.18 -2.73 15.20
CA LEU A 33 10.18 -3.27 16.57
C LEU A 33 9.13 -2.57 17.45
N GLU A 34 9.08 -1.24 17.43
CA GLU A 34 8.06 -0.46 18.15
C GLU A 34 6.64 -0.87 17.74
N LEU A 35 6.39 -1.03 16.42
CA LEU A 35 5.07 -1.41 15.89
C LEU A 35 4.60 -2.77 16.41
N PHE A 36 5.53 -3.72 16.58
CA PHE A 36 5.23 -5.07 17.11
C PHE A 36 5.33 -5.17 18.63
N GLY A 37 5.80 -4.10 19.30
CA GLY A 37 5.98 -4.07 20.75
C GLY A 37 7.16 -4.95 21.21
N GLU A 38 8.19 -5.11 20.36
CA GLU A 38 9.40 -5.87 20.68
C GLU A 38 10.49 -4.95 21.24
N GLU A 39 11.07 -5.35 22.36
CA GLU A 39 12.16 -4.64 23.04
C GLU A 39 13.52 -5.26 22.75
N GLU A 40 13.55 -6.48 22.22
CA GLU A 40 14.78 -7.22 21.90
C GLU A 40 14.84 -7.49 20.39
N TYR A 41 16.02 -7.38 19.83
CA TYR A 41 16.33 -7.70 18.44
C TYR A 41 17.75 -8.23 18.33
N THR A 42 17.88 -9.38 17.72
CA THR A 42 19.19 -9.93 17.36
C THR A 42 19.34 -9.94 15.86
N GLU A 43 20.20 -9.07 15.34
CA GLU A 43 20.37 -9.01 13.88
C GLU A 43 20.83 -10.36 13.34
N PRO A 44 20.06 -10.99 12.42
CA PRO A 44 20.44 -12.27 11.84
C PRO A 44 21.73 -12.16 11.01
N GLU A 45 22.60 -13.17 11.10
CA GLU A 45 23.81 -13.24 10.27
C GLU A 45 23.49 -13.50 8.79
N THR A 46 22.34 -14.11 8.51
CA THR A 46 21.92 -14.46 7.14
C THR A 46 21.67 -13.21 6.31
N GLU A 47 22.29 -13.15 5.13
CA GLU A 47 21.99 -12.14 4.13
C GLU A 47 20.84 -12.62 3.23
N PHE A 48 19.87 -11.72 3.01
CA PHE A 48 18.71 -11.97 2.16
C PHE A 48 18.80 -11.16 0.88
N LYS A 49 18.38 -11.76 -0.24
CA LYS A 49 18.27 -11.13 -1.56
C LYS A 49 16.96 -11.55 -2.21
N ASP A 50 16.49 -10.72 -3.15
CA ASP A 50 15.26 -11.00 -3.92
C ASP A 50 14.08 -11.37 -3.01
N VAL A 51 13.87 -10.56 -1.96
CA VAL A 51 12.87 -10.82 -0.92
C VAL A 51 11.46 -10.78 -1.50
N ASP A 52 10.68 -11.83 -1.28
CA ASP A 52 9.25 -11.85 -1.59
C ASP A 52 8.47 -11.07 -0.52
N LEU A 53 7.95 -9.91 -0.91
CA LEU A 53 7.21 -9.04 0.00
C LEU A 53 5.93 -9.70 0.53
N GLU A 54 5.22 -10.49 -0.31
CA GLU A 54 3.98 -11.16 0.13
C GLU A 54 4.29 -12.14 1.26
N GLU A 55 5.30 -12.98 1.07
CA GLU A 55 5.71 -13.98 2.07
C GLU A 55 6.09 -13.33 3.40
N VAL A 56 6.96 -12.31 3.36
CA VAL A 56 7.40 -11.60 4.56
C VAL A 56 6.25 -10.92 5.29
N LEU A 57 5.35 -10.26 4.56
CA LEU A 57 4.20 -9.60 5.18
C LEU A 57 3.23 -10.60 5.80
N GLU A 58 2.98 -11.74 5.17
CA GLU A 58 2.12 -12.77 5.74
C GLU A 58 2.73 -13.36 7.02
N GLU A 59 4.03 -13.67 7.05
CA GLU A 59 4.72 -14.16 8.26
C GLU A 59 4.71 -13.12 9.39
N LEU A 60 4.91 -11.84 9.09
CA LEU A 60 4.80 -10.76 10.08
C LEU A 60 3.37 -10.56 10.59
N LEU A 61 2.37 -10.71 9.74
CA LEU A 61 0.97 -10.65 10.14
C LEU A 61 0.58 -11.84 11.01
N ASP A 62 1.07 -13.03 10.72
CA ASP A 62 0.86 -14.22 11.57
C ASP A 62 1.51 -14.04 12.94
N TYR A 63 2.74 -13.51 12.97
CA TYR A 63 3.40 -13.15 14.22
C TYR A 63 2.59 -12.12 15.03
N ALA A 64 2.04 -11.09 14.39
CA ALA A 64 1.19 -10.10 15.06
C ALA A 64 -0.09 -10.71 15.66
N VAL A 65 -0.64 -11.75 15.02
CA VAL A 65 -1.77 -12.53 15.57
C VAL A 65 -1.33 -13.31 16.78
N GLU A 66 -0.24 -14.06 16.71
CA GLU A 66 0.29 -14.88 17.81
C GLU A 66 0.63 -14.06 19.04
N LYS A 67 1.23 -12.90 18.86
CA LYS A 67 1.56 -11.94 19.94
C LYS A 67 0.35 -11.16 20.47
N GLY A 68 -0.81 -11.24 19.82
CA GLY A 68 -1.99 -10.48 20.20
C GLY A 68 -1.92 -8.98 19.89
N VAL A 69 -0.96 -8.56 19.05
CA VAL A 69 -0.86 -7.18 18.55
C VAL A 69 -2.00 -6.88 17.60
N LEU A 70 -2.39 -7.86 16.79
CA LEU A 70 -3.55 -7.79 15.93
C LEU A 70 -4.82 -8.13 16.69
N LYS A 71 -5.80 -7.21 16.71
CA LYS A 71 -7.05 -7.37 17.50
C LYS A 71 -7.90 -8.54 17.08
N GLU A 72 -7.90 -8.86 15.79
CA GLU A 72 -8.71 -9.91 15.19
C GLU A 72 -8.02 -10.42 13.94
N ASN A 73 -7.94 -11.75 13.76
CA ASN A 73 -7.40 -12.37 12.56
C ASN A 73 -8.46 -12.40 11.44
N SER A 74 -8.76 -11.24 10.88
CA SER A 74 -9.64 -11.10 9.73
C SER A 74 -8.94 -10.31 8.61
N VAL A 75 -9.41 -10.47 7.38
CA VAL A 75 -8.83 -9.78 6.20
C VAL A 75 -8.75 -8.26 6.43
N VAL A 76 -9.78 -7.67 7.05
CA VAL A 76 -9.82 -6.22 7.31
C VAL A 76 -8.72 -5.79 8.28
N TYR A 77 -8.57 -6.51 9.41
CA TYR A 77 -7.56 -6.16 10.41
C TYR A 77 -6.15 -6.44 9.90
N ARG A 78 -5.96 -7.55 9.15
CA ARG A 78 -4.68 -7.83 8.47
C ARG A 78 -4.32 -6.71 7.49
N ASP A 79 -5.28 -6.24 6.69
CA ASP A 79 -5.06 -5.12 5.74
C ASP A 79 -4.73 -3.79 6.42
N LEU A 80 -5.35 -3.52 7.56
CA LEU A 80 -5.05 -2.33 8.36
C LEU A 80 -3.63 -2.41 8.94
N PHE A 81 -3.21 -3.58 9.41
CA PHE A 81 -1.90 -3.75 10.03
C PHE A 81 -0.76 -3.84 8.99
N ASP A 82 -0.97 -4.56 7.88
CA ASP A 82 -0.09 -4.58 6.71
C ASP A 82 0.28 -3.13 6.27
N THR A 83 -0.72 -2.28 6.18
CA THR A 83 -0.51 -0.88 5.81
C THR A 83 0.33 -0.11 6.85
N LYS A 84 0.23 -0.46 8.14
CA LYS A 84 1.09 0.10 9.19
C LYS A 84 2.52 -0.40 9.07
N ILE A 85 2.71 -1.69 8.81
CA ILE A 85 4.04 -2.28 8.57
C ILE A 85 4.70 -1.53 7.42
N MET A 86 4.03 -1.42 6.29
CA MET A 86 4.55 -0.72 5.12
C MET A 86 4.82 0.77 5.35
N ASN A 87 4.07 1.42 6.24
CA ASN A 87 4.31 2.83 6.58
C ASN A 87 5.69 3.09 7.20
N CYS A 88 6.32 2.08 7.80
CA CYS A 88 7.69 2.20 8.32
C CYS A 88 8.72 2.35 7.19
N LEU A 89 8.39 1.87 5.97
CA LEU A 89 9.30 1.88 4.83
C LEU A 89 9.02 3.02 3.84
N VAL A 90 7.79 3.53 3.83
CA VAL A 90 7.33 4.45 2.76
C VAL A 90 7.91 5.84 2.93
N PRO A 91 8.56 6.42 1.91
CA PRO A 91 9.10 7.78 1.97
C PRO A 91 8.01 8.82 2.30
N ARG A 92 8.41 9.90 2.97
CA ARG A 92 7.48 10.98 3.32
C ARG A 92 6.90 11.67 2.07
N PRO A 93 5.68 12.22 2.15
CA PRO A 93 5.03 12.87 1.00
C PRO A 93 5.93 13.92 0.31
N ALA A 94 6.66 14.71 1.08
CA ALA A 94 7.55 15.74 0.52
C ALA A 94 8.69 15.15 -0.33
N GLN A 95 9.25 14.00 0.07
CA GLN A 95 10.29 13.31 -0.68
C GLN A 95 9.73 12.77 -2.00
N VAL A 96 8.59 12.07 -1.94
CA VAL A 96 7.94 11.51 -3.13
C VAL A 96 7.54 12.60 -4.13
N ILE A 97 6.93 13.69 -3.64
CA ILE A 97 6.54 14.83 -4.48
C ILE A 97 7.77 15.51 -5.08
N GLY A 98 8.85 15.65 -4.29
CA GLY A 98 10.11 16.21 -4.76
C GLY A 98 10.71 15.40 -5.89
N THR A 99 10.87 14.09 -5.68
CA THR A 99 11.40 13.17 -6.71
C THR A 99 10.53 13.16 -7.96
N PHE A 100 9.20 13.10 -7.81
CA PHE A 100 8.28 13.17 -8.94
C PHE A 100 8.49 14.45 -9.77
N LYS A 101 8.60 15.60 -9.11
CA LYS A 101 8.79 16.89 -9.78
C LYS A 101 10.13 16.99 -10.52
N GLU A 102 11.20 16.47 -9.93
CA GLU A 102 12.52 16.47 -10.61
C GLU A 102 12.49 15.55 -11.83
N LEU A 103 11.97 14.35 -11.70
CA LEU A 103 11.82 13.44 -12.83
C LEU A 103 10.88 14.00 -13.92
N TYR A 104 9.84 14.73 -13.53
CA TYR A 104 8.91 15.35 -14.48
C TYR A 104 9.58 16.43 -15.33
N LYS A 105 10.57 17.14 -14.80
CA LYS A 105 11.38 18.11 -15.60
C LYS A 105 12.18 17.42 -16.70
N GLU A 106 12.61 16.18 -16.46
CA GLU A 106 13.33 15.39 -17.46
C GLU A 106 12.36 14.75 -18.46
N SER A 107 11.34 14.08 -17.96
CA SER A 107 10.32 13.38 -18.76
C SER A 107 9.07 13.07 -17.91
N PRO A 108 7.86 13.43 -18.39
CA PRO A 108 6.62 13.00 -17.76
C PRO A 108 6.52 11.47 -17.58
N VAL A 109 7.03 10.71 -18.55
CA VAL A 109 7.05 9.22 -18.48
C VAL A 109 7.89 8.75 -17.33
N LYS A 110 9.11 9.25 -17.14
CA LYS A 110 9.97 8.89 -16.01
C LYS A 110 9.28 9.15 -14.66
N ALA A 111 8.58 10.27 -14.54
CA ALA A 111 7.87 10.64 -13.32
C ALA A 111 6.68 9.69 -13.03
N THR A 112 5.89 9.35 -14.05
CA THR A 112 4.75 8.43 -13.91
C THR A 112 5.22 7.01 -13.65
N ASP A 113 6.28 6.53 -14.32
CA ASP A 113 6.89 5.21 -14.09
C ASP A 113 7.41 5.08 -12.65
N TYR A 114 8.14 6.09 -12.16
CA TYR A 114 8.59 6.16 -10.77
C TYR A 114 7.42 6.04 -9.80
N TYR A 115 6.37 6.83 -10.01
CA TYR A 115 5.24 6.85 -9.10
C TYR A 115 4.39 5.58 -9.17
N TYR A 116 4.29 4.96 -10.35
CA TYR A 116 3.64 3.66 -10.51
C TYR A 116 4.43 2.57 -9.79
N LYS A 117 5.75 2.51 -10.00
CA LYS A 117 6.64 1.60 -9.28
C LYS A 117 6.53 1.78 -7.77
N LEU A 118 6.62 3.02 -7.28
CA LEU A 118 6.44 3.34 -5.86
C LEU A 118 5.10 2.79 -5.33
N SER A 119 4.01 3.00 -6.06
CA SER A 119 2.68 2.51 -5.66
C SER A 119 2.59 0.99 -5.58
N GLN A 120 3.40 0.27 -6.34
CA GLN A 120 3.52 -1.19 -6.27
C GLN A 120 4.43 -1.62 -5.12
N ASP A 121 5.61 -1.02 -5.00
CA ASP A 121 6.61 -1.40 -4.00
C ASP A 121 6.17 -1.08 -2.57
N THR A 122 5.33 -0.06 -2.38
CA THR A 122 4.69 0.26 -1.10
C THR A 122 3.52 -0.67 -0.74
N ASN A 123 3.25 -1.69 -1.54
CA ASN A 123 2.08 -2.58 -1.40
C ASN A 123 0.73 -1.81 -1.41
N TYR A 124 0.70 -0.58 -1.92
CA TYR A 124 -0.55 0.13 -2.16
C TYR A 124 -1.33 -0.52 -3.31
N ILE A 125 -0.63 -0.84 -4.42
CA ILE A 125 -1.11 -1.72 -5.48
C ILE A 125 -0.66 -3.14 -5.15
N ARG A 126 -1.54 -3.95 -4.60
CA ARG A 126 -1.26 -5.31 -4.14
C ARG A 126 -1.18 -6.29 -5.32
N ARG A 127 -0.01 -6.36 -5.95
CA ARG A 127 0.23 -7.17 -7.17
C ARG A 127 -0.19 -8.63 -7.00
N TYR A 128 0.08 -9.24 -5.87
CA TYR A 128 -0.25 -10.64 -5.58
C TYR A 128 -1.76 -10.90 -5.54
N ARG A 129 -2.56 -9.92 -5.06
CA ARG A 129 -4.02 -10.03 -5.09
C ARG A 129 -4.55 -9.88 -6.51
N ILE A 130 -3.99 -8.94 -7.26
CA ILE A 130 -4.36 -8.69 -8.66
C ILE A 130 -4.07 -9.90 -9.54
N LYS A 131 -2.99 -10.66 -9.27
CA LYS A 131 -2.69 -11.91 -9.96
C LYS A 131 -3.76 -13.00 -9.79
N LYS A 132 -4.60 -12.91 -8.76
CA LYS A 132 -5.73 -13.82 -8.50
C LYS A 132 -6.98 -13.44 -9.30
N ASP A 133 -7.03 -12.25 -9.91
CA ASP A 133 -8.17 -11.82 -10.73
C ASP A 133 -8.27 -12.69 -11.98
N ILE A 134 -9.50 -13.13 -12.28
CA ILE A 134 -9.79 -13.94 -13.46
C ILE A 134 -10.19 -13.01 -14.59
N ARG A 135 -9.56 -13.15 -15.76
CA ARG A 135 -9.81 -12.30 -16.93
C ARG A 135 -9.96 -13.13 -18.19
N TRP A 136 -10.93 -12.77 -19.03
CA TRP A 136 -11.10 -13.38 -20.35
C TRP A 136 -11.78 -12.40 -21.31
N LYS A 137 -11.77 -12.74 -22.61
CA LYS A 137 -12.44 -11.96 -23.65
C LYS A 137 -13.62 -12.73 -24.21
N VAL A 138 -14.69 -11.98 -24.54
CA VAL A 138 -15.87 -12.51 -25.22
C VAL A 138 -16.08 -11.71 -26.50
N PRO A 139 -16.09 -12.37 -27.68
CA PRO A 139 -16.35 -11.69 -28.94
C PRO A 139 -17.79 -11.16 -28.99
N SER A 140 -17.96 -9.95 -29.52
CA SER A 140 -19.27 -9.34 -29.77
C SER A 140 -19.28 -8.67 -31.13
N GLN A 141 -20.46 -8.23 -31.57
CA GLN A 141 -20.61 -7.46 -32.84
C GLN A 141 -19.88 -6.10 -32.82
N TYR A 142 -19.46 -5.62 -31.66
CA TYR A 142 -18.71 -4.35 -31.48
C TYR A 142 -17.22 -4.56 -31.22
N GLY A 143 -16.72 -5.78 -31.33
CA GLY A 143 -15.37 -6.18 -30.96
C GLY A 143 -15.35 -7.03 -29.69
N ASP A 144 -14.15 -7.36 -29.23
CA ASP A 144 -13.97 -8.15 -28.01
C ASP A 144 -14.30 -7.35 -26.76
N ILE A 145 -15.08 -7.96 -25.87
CA ILE A 145 -15.41 -7.42 -24.55
C ILE A 145 -14.48 -8.08 -23.52
N ASP A 146 -13.71 -7.26 -22.78
CA ASP A 146 -12.91 -7.73 -21.65
C ASP A 146 -13.82 -7.96 -20.43
N ILE A 147 -13.80 -9.18 -19.91
CA ILE A 147 -14.54 -9.55 -18.69
C ILE A 147 -13.55 -9.87 -17.61
N SER A 148 -13.79 -9.38 -16.39
CA SER A 148 -12.97 -9.69 -15.23
C SER A 148 -13.80 -10.02 -14.00
N ILE A 149 -13.36 -11.03 -13.23
CA ILE A 149 -13.79 -11.24 -11.86
C ILE A 149 -12.68 -10.71 -10.96
N ASN A 150 -12.93 -9.58 -10.32
CA ASN A 150 -11.97 -8.96 -9.42
C ASN A 150 -12.05 -9.63 -8.04
N LEU A 151 -11.10 -10.52 -7.77
CA LEU A 151 -10.94 -11.22 -6.49
C LEU A 151 -10.07 -10.45 -5.50
N SER A 152 -9.40 -9.40 -5.96
CA SER A 152 -8.51 -8.57 -5.15
C SER A 152 -9.24 -7.57 -4.24
N LYS A 153 -10.54 -7.35 -4.43
CA LYS A 153 -11.33 -6.43 -3.61
C LYS A 153 -11.78 -7.07 -2.30
N PRO A 154 -11.34 -6.59 -1.14
CA PRO A 154 -11.77 -7.11 0.16
C PRO A 154 -13.25 -6.81 0.48
N GLU A 155 -13.86 -5.87 -0.21
CA GLU A 155 -15.25 -5.44 -0.01
C GLU A 155 -16.29 -6.55 -0.28
N LYS A 156 -15.87 -7.68 -0.85
CA LYS A 156 -16.75 -8.84 -1.10
C LYS A 156 -16.82 -9.84 0.05
N ASP A 157 -16.02 -9.66 1.12
CA ASP A 157 -16.15 -10.48 2.32
C ASP A 157 -17.44 -10.12 3.06
N PRO A 158 -18.42 -11.06 3.17
CA PRO A 158 -19.68 -10.80 3.87
C PRO A 158 -19.51 -10.38 5.34
N LYS A 159 -18.47 -10.89 6.02
CA LYS A 159 -18.17 -10.53 7.41
C LYS A 159 -17.66 -9.08 7.49
N ALA A 160 -16.78 -8.68 6.58
CA ALA A 160 -16.29 -7.31 6.50
C ALA A 160 -17.42 -6.32 6.17
N ILE A 161 -18.34 -6.68 5.25
CA ILE A 161 -19.51 -5.87 4.92
C ILE A 161 -20.44 -5.71 6.15
N ALA A 162 -20.69 -6.77 6.89
CA ALA A 162 -21.51 -6.73 8.09
C ALA A 162 -20.86 -5.87 9.18
N ALA A 163 -19.57 -6.04 9.45
CA ALA A 163 -18.82 -5.24 10.41
C ALA A 163 -18.78 -3.75 10.02
N ALA A 164 -18.59 -3.44 8.74
CA ALA A 164 -18.59 -2.08 8.25
C ALA A 164 -19.95 -1.37 8.42
N LYS A 165 -21.06 -2.10 8.28
CA LYS A 165 -22.42 -1.55 8.48
C LYS A 165 -22.68 -1.19 9.94
N LEU A 166 -22.12 -1.95 10.88
CA LEU A 166 -22.28 -1.74 12.32
C LEU A 166 -21.28 -0.71 12.88
N ALA A 167 -20.22 -0.40 12.14
CA ALA A 167 -19.21 0.52 12.59
C ALA A 167 -19.72 1.97 12.63
N LYS A 168 -19.31 2.72 13.68
CA LYS A 168 -19.64 4.13 13.82
C LYS A 168 -19.15 4.93 12.58
N GLN A 169 -20.06 5.68 11.99
CA GLN A 169 -19.70 6.61 10.90
C GLN A 169 -18.83 7.75 11.45
N SER A 170 -17.80 8.09 10.70
CA SER A 170 -16.90 9.20 11.02
C SER A 170 -16.88 10.18 9.84
N GLY A 171 -16.91 11.47 10.13
CA GLY A 171 -16.81 12.52 9.11
C GLY A 171 -15.40 12.70 8.54
N TYR A 172 -14.41 11.88 8.94
CA TYR A 172 -13.03 11.96 8.48
C TYR A 172 -12.45 10.57 8.17
N PRO A 173 -11.77 10.40 7.03
CA PRO A 173 -11.77 11.26 5.85
C PRO A 173 -13.20 11.43 5.28
N LYS A 174 -13.46 12.56 4.59
CA LYS A 174 -14.79 12.87 4.05
C LYS A 174 -15.26 11.87 2.98
N CYS A 175 -14.34 11.35 2.19
CA CYS A 175 -14.63 10.35 1.16
C CYS A 175 -13.39 9.46 0.90
N LEU A 176 -13.56 8.40 0.10
CA LEU A 176 -12.49 7.44 -0.22
C LEU A 176 -11.39 8.01 -1.13
N LEU A 177 -11.62 9.15 -1.80
CA LEU A 177 -10.73 9.73 -2.79
C LEU A 177 -10.12 11.08 -2.37
N CYS A 178 -10.55 11.68 -1.24
CA CYS A 178 -10.03 12.98 -0.84
C CYS A 178 -8.59 12.89 -0.31
N ARG A 179 -7.87 14.01 -0.34
CA ARG A 179 -6.47 14.11 0.14
C ARG A 179 -6.29 13.73 1.61
N GLN A 180 -7.36 13.78 2.41
CA GLN A 180 -7.35 13.34 3.81
C GLN A 180 -7.02 11.85 3.99
N ASN A 181 -7.07 11.07 2.91
CA ASN A 181 -6.70 9.66 2.94
C ASN A 181 -5.18 9.45 3.02
N GLU A 182 -4.36 10.37 2.51
CA GLU A 182 -2.91 10.20 2.54
C GLU A 182 -2.39 10.04 3.97
N GLY A 183 -1.76 8.92 4.27
CA GLY A 183 -1.26 8.60 5.62
C GLY A 183 -2.35 8.18 6.62
N TYR A 184 -3.61 8.05 6.21
CA TYR A 184 -4.68 7.67 7.12
C TYR A 184 -4.58 6.20 7.54
N ALA A 185 -4.66 5.95 8.86
CA ALA A 185 -4.49 4.61 9.44
C ALA A 185 -5.62 3.62 9.12
N GLY A 186 -6.73 4.11 8.61
CA GLY A 186 -7.89 3.28 8.32
C GLY A 186 -8.72 2.91 9.55
N ARG A 187 -9.82 2.23 9.30
CA ARG A 187 -10.72 1.60 10.26
C ARG A 187 -11.58 0.56 9.53
N VAL A 188 -12.36 -0.23 10.25
CA VAL A 188 -13.15 -1.35 9.69
C VAL A 188 -14.00 -0.95 8.48
N ASN A 189 -14.55 0.25 8.44
CA ASN A 189 -15.38 0.77 7.35
C ASN A 189 -14.69 1.83 6.48
N HIS A 190 -13.38 1.99 6.59
CA HIS A 190 -12.61 2.91 5.74
C HIS A 190 -11.18 2.39 5.57
N PRO A 191 -10.69 2.18 4.35
CA PRO A 191 -9.40 1.56 4.12
C PRO A 191 -8.24 2.39 4.67
N ALA A 192 -7.20 1.71 5.14
CA ALA A 192 -5.94 2.34 5.47
C ALA A 192 -5.21 2.84 4.21
N ARG A 193 -4.48 3.95 4.34
CA ARG A 193 -3.73 4.60 3.25
C ARG A 193 -2.39 5.14 3.75
N GLN A 194 -1.79 4.53 4.78
CA GLN A 194 -0.50 4.95 5.32
C GLN A 194 0.63 4.70 4.33
N ASN A 195 0.49 3.69 3.49
CA ASN A 195 1.41 3.33 2.40
C ASN A 195 1.10 4.02 1.06
N HIS A 196 0.22 5.01 1.06
CA HIS A 196 -0.21 5.73 -0.13
C HIS A 196 0.30 7.17 -0.11
N ARG A 197 0.68 7.68 -1.28
CA ARG A 197 1.07 9.08 -1.51
C ARG A 197 0.26 9.66 -2.66
N ILE A 198 -0.03 10.95 -2.59
CA ILE A 198 -0.83 11.67 -3.59
C ILE A 198 0.04 12.76 -4.22
N ILE A 199 0.16 12.75 -5.54
CA ILE A 199 0.89 13.78 -6.26
C ILE A 199 -0.02 14.99 -6.49
N PRO A 200 0.33 16.18 -6.00
CA PRO A 200 -0.40 17.40 -6.31
C PRO A 200 -0.08 17.85 -7.74
N ILE A 201 -1.11 18.09 -8.52
CA ILE A 201 -1.02 18.62 -9.87
C ILE A 201 -1.89 19.88 -10.00
N THR A 202 -1.55 20.75 -10.94
CA THR A 202 -2.35 21.95 -11.25
C THR A 202 -3.02 21.77 -12.58
N VAL A 203 -4.34 21.86 -12.63
CA VAL A 203 -5.14 21.80 -13.84
C VAL A 203 -5.97 23.09 -13.94
N ASN A 204 -5.81 23.84 -15.02
CA ASN A 204 -6.50 25.12 -15.25
C ASN A 204 -6.43 26.09 -14.03
N GLY A 205 -5.28 26.16 -13.39
CA GLY A 205 -5.05 27.06 -12.25
C GLY A 205 -5.60 26.58 -10.90
N THR A 206 -6.26 25.43 -10.84
CA THR A 206 -6.75 24.81 -9.61
C THR A 206 -5.90 23.62 -9.19
N GLN A 207 -5.90 23.32 -7.88
CA GLN A 207 -5.15 22.20 -7.32
C GLN A 207 -5.95 20.90 -7.41
N TRP A 208 -5.33 19.87 -7.97
CA TRP A 208 -5.85 18.52 -8.11
C TRP A 208 -4.93 17.51 -7.45
N GLY A 209 -5.46 16.35 -7.14
CA GLY A 209 -4.68 15.18 -6.74
C GLY A 209 -4.60 14.17 -7.87
N PHE A 210 -3.42 13.58 -8.06
CA PHE A 210 -3.17 12.46 -8.95
C PHE A 210 -2.75 11.25 -8.13
N GLN A 211 -3.38 10.11 -8.36
CA GLN A 211 -3.04 8.84 -7.71
C GLN A 211 -3.34 7.66 -8.64
N TYR A 212 -2.58 6.56 -8.49
CA TYR A 212 -2.96 5.31 -9.11
C TYR A 212 -4.09 4.63 -8.33
N SER A 213 -4.89 3.81 -9.02
CA SER A 213 -5.92 3.00 -8.38
C SER A 213 -5.30 1.75 -7.77
N PRO A 214 -5.62 1.40 -6.52
CA PRO A 214 -5.21 0.10 -5.96
C PRO A 214 -5.99 -1.08 -6.55
N TYR A 215 -7.07 -0.80 -7.28
CA TYR A 215 -7.92 -1.79 -7.95
C TYR A 215 -7.73 -1.68 -9.45
N VAL A 216 -6.95 -2.60 -10.00
CA VAL A 216 -6.45 -2.50 -11.37
C VAL A 216 -7.38 -3.26 -12.32
N TYR A 217 -8.20 -2.53 -13.09
CA TYR A 217 -8.89 -3.07 -14.26
C TYR A 217 -7.95 -3.11 -15.48
N TYR A 218 -7.19 -2.05 -15.65
CA TYR A 218 -6.11 -1.91 -16.61
C TYR A 218 -4.85 -1.49 -15.87
N ASN A 219 -3.69 -1.87 -16.39
CA ASN A 219 -2.41 -1.42 -15.85
C ASN A 219 -2.38 0.11 -15.85
N GLU A 220 -1.75 0.68 -14.82
CA GLU A 220 -1.57 2.12 -14.68
C GLU A 220 -2.88 2.94 -14.62
N LEU A 221 -4.00 2.29 -14.27
CA LEU A 221 -5.25 3.01 -14.05
C LEU A 221 -5.06 4.09 -12.97
N CYS A 222 -5.25 5.34 -13.36
CA CYS A 222 -5.08 6.48 -12.48
C CYS A 222 -6.40 7.20 -12.17
N ILE A 223 -6.38 7.96 -11.10
CA ILE A 223 -7.49 8.79 -10.65
C ILE A 223 -6.96 10.22 -10.49
N VAL A 224 -7.59 11.16 -11.20
CA VAL A 224 -7.36 12.59 -11.02
C VAL A 224 -8.62 13.17 -10.38
N PHE A 225 -8.45 13.82 -9.24
CA PHE A 225 -9.58 14.35 -8.46
C PHE A 225 -9.33 15.79 -8.01
N ASN A 226 -10.39 16.58 -7.92
CA ASN A 226 -10.29 17.95 -7.40
C ASN A 226 -9.95 17.91 -5.91
N GLY A 227 -8.99 18.74 -5.48
CA GLY A 227 -8.60 18.87 -4.09
C GLY A 227 -9.57 19.68 -3.22
N GLU A 228 -10.51 20.37 -3.82
CA GLU A 228 -11.54 21.16 -3.14
C GLU A 228 -12.82 20.32 -2.99
N HIS A 229 -13.39 20.32 -1.78
CA HIS A 229 -14.68 19.69 -1.47
C HIS A 229 -15.75 20.75 -1.28
#